data_8c6674730c0bb4f2fa3d70d49304eb65
#
_entry.id   8c6674730c0bb4f2fa3d70d49304eb65
#
_cell.length_a   1.000
_cell.length_b   1.000
_cell.length_c   1.000
_cell.angle_alpha   90.00
_cell.angle_beta   90.00
_cell.angle_gamma   90.00
#
_symmetry.space_group_name_H-M   'P 1'
#
loop_
_entity.id
_entity.type
_entity.pdbx_description
1 polymer ?
#
loop_
_entity_poly.entity_id
_entity_poly.type
_entity_poly.pdbx_seq_one_letter_code
_entity_poly.pdbx_strand_id
1 'polypeptide(L)'
;GIDIPANDDSRGARAVAIRAQVSKTGEELGRPLRLLIGKPGLDGHSNGAEQIAVKGRDVGFEIVYEGIRLTPEQIAKAALEEGVHLIGLSVLSGSHLEMVEDVFARLDQVGLKGLPVVIGGIIPESDAILLKERGIAAVYTPKDIDMNGIMVDILNLIRKANDLKPVEAA
;
A
#
# COMPACT_ATOMS: atom_id res chain seq x y z
N GLY A 1 -33.43 -21.86 5.33
CA GLY A 1 -32.95 -20.52 5.23
C GLY A 1 -31.42 -20.49 5.14
N ILE A 2 -30.92 -19.84 4.14
CA ILE A 2 -29.48 -19.66 4.02
C ILE A 2 -29.08 -18.56 5.00
N ASP A 3 -28.37 -18.92 6.07
CA ASP A 3 -27.79 -17.96 6.93
C ASP A 3 -26.63 -17.30 6.18
N ILE A 4 -26.88 -16.14 5.63
CA ILE A 4 -25.79 -15.29 5.13
C ILE A 4 -25.05 -14.85 6.36
N PRO A 5 -23.74 -15.15 6.47
CA PRO A 5 -22.97 -14.71 7.63
C PRO A 5 -23.09 -13.20 7.77
N ALA A 6 -23.43 -12.73 8.95
CA ALA A 6 -23.53 -11.31 9.25
C ALA A 6 -22.25 -10.54 8.86
N ASN A 7 -21.14 -11.26 8.73
CA ASN A 7 -19.86 -10.73 8.31
C ASN A 7 -19.82 -10.23 6.86
N ASP A 8 -20.62 -10.81 5.95
CA ASP A 8 -20.57 -10.39 4.55
C ASP A 8 -21.24 -9.03 4.34
N ASP A 9 -22.37 -8.79 5.01
CA ASP A 9 -23.04 -7.49 4.94
C ASP A 9 -22.21 -6.39 5.56
N SER A 10 -21.53 -6.68 6.69
CA SER A 10 -20.68 -5.71 7.34
C SER A 10 -19.41 -5.42 6.51
N ARG A 11 -18.84 -6.42 5.84
CA ARG A 11 -17.70 -6.23 4.93
C ARG A 11 -18.07 -5.39 3.72
N GLY A 12 -19.25 -5.65 3.13
CA GLY A 12 -19.75 -4.86 2.03
C GLY A 12 -20.02 -3.41 2.42
N ALA A 13 -20.63 -3.19 3.59
CA ALA A 13 -20.89 -1.86 4.11
C ALA A 13 -19.58 -1.10 4.40
N ARG A 14 -18.57 -1.78 4.96
CA ARG A 14 -17.26 -1.19 5.20
C ARG A 14 -16.59 -0.81 3.87
N ALA A 15 -16.64 -1.68 2.88
CA ALA A 15 -16.05 -1.39 1.57
C ALA A 15 -16.68 -0.15 0.92
N VAL A 16 -18.01 -0.01 1.01
CA VAL A 16 -18.71 1.17 0.52
C VAL A 16 -18.27 2.43 1.26
N ALA A 17 -18.18 2.35 2.58
CA ALA A 17 -17.72 3.48 3.40
C ALA A 17 -16.28 3.89 3.07
N ILE A 18 -15.39 2.91 2.88
CA ILE A 18 -14.00 3.16 2.50
C ILE A 18 -13.94 3.82 1.12
N ARG A 19 -14.71 3.32 0.16
CA ARG A 19 -14.78 3.88 -1.19
C ARG A 19 -15.19 5.35 -1.16
N ALA A 20 -16.19 5.69 -0.34
CA ALA A 20 -16.63 7.08 -0.17
C ALA A 20 -15.50 7.96 0.37
N GLN A 21 -14.73 7.47 1.33
CA GLN A 21 -13.61 8.21 1.90
C GLN A 21 -12.42 8.33 0.94
N VAL A 22 -12.16 7.31 0.13
CA VAL A 22 -11.12 7.36 -0.91
C VAL A 22 -11.47 8.43 -1.94
N SER A 23 -12.72 8.45 -2.41
CA SER A 23 -13.21 9.45 -3.36
C SER A 23 -13.11 10.87 -2.79
N LYS A 24 -13.55 11.06 -1.57
CA LYS A 24 -13.51 12.35 -0.89
C LYS A 24 -12.07 12.84 -0.73
N THR A 25 -11.16 11.97 -0.33
CA THR A 25 -9.74 12.33 -0.18
C THR A 25 -9.13 12.71 -1.52
N GLY A 26 -9.47 11.98 -2.59
CA GLY A 26 -9.04 12.35 -3.94
C GLY A 26 -9.52 13.75 -4.34
N GLU A 27 -10.77 14.08 -4.03
CA GLU A 27 -11.31 15.44 -4.26
C GLU A 27 -10.53 16.48 -3.45
N GLU A 28 -10.24 16.20 -2.17
CA GLU A 28 -9.48 17.10 -1.31
C GLU A 28 -8.07 17.35 -1.85
N LEU A 29 -7.45 16.35 -2.45
CA LEU A 29 -6.10 16.46 -3.01
C LEU A 29 -6.06 16.84 -4.49
N GLY A 30 -7.22 16.97 -5.12
CA GLY A 30 -7.34 17.48 -6.49
C GLY A 30 -7.19 16.43 -7.59
N ARG A 31 -7.07 15.14 -7.24
CA ARG A 31 -6.98 14.04 -8.21
C ARG A 31 -7.26 12.69 -7.55
N PRO A 32 -7.70 11.69 -8.32
CA PRO A 32 -7.91 10.35 -7.77
C PRO A 32 -6.66 9.80 -7.09
N LEU A 33 -6.85 9.09 -5.98
CA LEU A 33 -5.74 8.49 -5.25
C LEU A 33 -5.17 7.30 -6.03
N ARG A 34 -3.86 7.30 -6.19
CA ARG A 34 -3.15 6.28 -6.98
C ARG A 34 -2.09 5.59 -6.15
N LEU A 35 -2.05 4.27 -6.23
CA LEU A 35 -1.08 3.44 -5.54
C LEU A 35 -0.17 2.74 -6.57
N LEU A 36 1.12 2.67 -6.28
CA LEU A 36 2.03 1.82 -7.02
C LEU A 36 2.26 0.54 -6.22
N ILE A 37 1.91 -0.59 -6.78
CA ILE A 37 2.17 -1.90 -6.19
C ILE A 37 3.26 -2.58 -7.00
N GLY A 38 4.39 -2.83 -6.37
CA GLY A 38 5.56 -3.38 -7.03
C GLY A 38 6.14 -4.59 -6.33
N LYS A 39 6.88 -5.38 -7.08
CA LYS A 39 7.63 -6.53 -6.58
C LYS A 39 9.10 -6.29 -6.90
N PRO A 40 9.91 -5.83 -5.93
CA PRO A 40 11.33 -5.73 -6.18
C PRO A 40 11.98 -7.12 -6.13
N GLY A 41 12.92 -7.36 -7.04
CA GLY A 41 13.72 -8.57 -7.06
C GLY A 41 13.23 -9.66 -8.03
N LEU A 42 13.72 -10.87 -7.81
CA LEU A 42 13.65 -11.96 -8.79
C LEU A 42 12.39 -12.82 -8.70
N ASP A 43 11.53 -12.58 -7.74
CA ASP A 43 10.45 -13.51 -7.46
C ASP A 43 9.15 -13.17 -8.16
N GLY A 44 8.57 -14.18 -8.81
CA GLY A 44 7.36 -14.05 -9.60
C GLY A 44 6.04 -14.22 -8.88
N HIS A 45 6.03 -14.65 -7.62
CA HIS A 45 4.77 -14.93 -6.93
C HIS A 45 4.55 -14.09 -5.68
N SER A 46 3.47 -13.32 -5.68
CA SER A 46 2.97 -12.70 -4.48
C SER A 46 1.45 -12.57 -4.55
N ASN A 47 0.77 -13.53 -3.99
CA ASN A 47 -0.68 -13.46 -3.83
C ASN A 47 -1.11 -12.26 -2.97
N GLY A 48 -0.29 -11.87 -2.01
CA GLY A 48 -0.58 -10.73 -1.14
C GLY A 48 -0.66 -9.40 -1.90
N ALA A 49 0.30 -9.14 -2.80
CA ALA A 49 0.29 -7.93 -3.60
C ALA A 49 -0.92 -7.88 -4.54
N GLU A 50 -1.26 -9.01 -5.15
CA GLU A 50 -2.41 -9.10 -6.03
C GLU A 50 -3.72 -8.85 -5.26
N GLN A 51 -3.85 -9.40 -4.06
CA GLN A 51 -5.02 -9.18 -3.22
C GLN A 51 -5.17 -7.71 -2.83
N ILE A 52 -4.08 -7.05 -2.45
CA ILE A 52 -4.09 -5.63 -2.13
C ILE A 52 -4.46 -4.81 -3.37
N ALA A 53 -3.93 -5.15 -4.54
CA ALA A 53 -4.26 -4.45 -5.78
C ALA A 53 -5.74 -4.60 -6.13
N VAL A 54 -6.28 -5.81 -6.06
CA VAL A 54 -7.70 -6.07 -6.32
C VAL A 54 -8.59 -5.30 -5.34
N LYS A 55 -8.30 -5.41 -4.05
CA LYS A 55 -9.08 -4.72 -3.01
C LYS A 55 -8.96 -3.20 -3.14
N GLY A 56 -7.76 -2.72 -3.47
CA GLY A 56 -7.55 -1.29 -3.71
C GLY A 56 -8.43 -0.75 -4.83
N ARG A 57 -8.52 -1.47 -5.94
CA ARG A 57 -9.42 -1.09 -7.03
C ARG A 57 -10.88 -1.11 -6.59
N ASP A 58 -11.27 -2.13 -5.81
CA ASP A 58 -12.66 -2.26 -5.33
C ASP A 58 -13.07 -1.05 -4.47
N VAL A 59 -12.16 -0.49 -3.70
CA VAL A 59 -12.47 0.67 -2.85
C VAL A 59 -12.12 2.01 -3.52
N GLY A 60 -11.77 1.99 -4.79
CA GLY A 60 -11.66 3.22 -5.60
C GLY A 60 -10.28 3.80 -5.78
N PHE A 61 -9.23 3.14 -5.30
CA PHE A 61 -7.86 3.54 -5.64
C PHE A 61 -7.55 3.20 -7.10
N GLU A 62 -6.86 4.08 -7.79
CA GLU A 62 -6.22 3.71 -9.04
C GLU A 62 -4.96 2.93 -8.71
N ILE A 63 -4.79 1.78 -9.33
CA ILE A 63 -3.66 0.89 -9.05
C ILE A 63 -2.75 0.83 -10.28
N VAL A 64 -1.50 1.24 -10.08
CA VAL A 64 -0.42 0.96 -11.02
C VAL A 64 0.26 -0.30 -10.50
N TYR A 65 0.03 -1.40 -11.19
CA TYR A 65 0.65 -2.68 -10.82
C TYR A 65 1.80 -2.94 -11.77
N GLU A 66 3.01 -2.71 -11.26
CA GLU A 66 4.21 -3.00 -12.01
C GLU A 66 4.62 -4.44 -11.73
N GLY A 67 4.75 -5.19 -12.78
CA GLY A 67 5.00 -6.62 -12.71
C GLY A 67 6.34 -6.98 -12.09
N ILE A 68 7.01 -7.91 -12.69
CA ILE A 68 8.13 -8.63 -12.15
C ILE A 68 9.43 -7.83 -12.23
N ARG A 69 10.27 -7.86 -11.18
CA ARG A 69 11.66 -7.42 -11.19
C ARG A 69 11.90 -5.91 -11.30
N LEU A 70 11.27 -5.15 -10.43
CA LEU A 70 11.57 -3.73 -10.37
C LEU A 70 12.84 -3.48 -9.53
N THR A 71 13.74 -2.70 -10.07
CA THR A 71 14.86 -2.16 -9.28
C THR A 71 14.39 -0.96 -8.47
N PRO A 72 15.08 -0.57 -7.40
CA PRO A 72 14.77 0.66 -6.68
C PRO A 72 14.68 1.90 -7.57
N GLU A 73 15.55 2.00 -8.56
CA GLU A 73 15.51 3.09 -9.54
C GLU A 73 14.21 3.08 -10.36
N GLN A 74 13.80 1.90 -10.83
CA GLN A 74 12.56 1.76 -11.59
C GLN A 74 11.33 2.06 -10.75
N ILE A 75 11.34 1.66 -9.47
CA ILE A 75 10.25 1.97 -8.53
C ILE A 75 10.12 3.49 -8.36
N ALA A 76 11.22 4.18 -8.11
CA ALA A 76 11.21 5.62 -7.93
C ALA A 76 10.76 6.35 -9.21
N LYS A 77 11.24 5.90 -10.36
CA LYS A 77 10.85 6.45 -11.66
C LYS A 77 9.36 6.28 -11.92
N ALA A 78 8.83 5.07 -11.70
CA ALA A 78 7.40 4.79 -11.88
C ALA A 78 6.56 5.63 -10.91
N ALA A 79 6.98 5.74 -9.66
CA ALA A 79 6.28 6.56 -8.66
C ALA A 79 6.19 8.02 -9.10
N LEU A 80 7.27 8.56 -9.64
CA LEU A 80 7.31 9.94 -10.11
C LEU A 80 6.45 10.13 -11.35
N GLU A 81 6.63 9.28 -12.37
CA GLU A 81 5.91 9.38 -13.65
C GLU A 81 4.39 9.19 -13.48
N GLU A 82 4.00 8.26 -12.63
CA GLU A 82 2.59 7.95 -12.39
C GLU A 82 1.95 8.86 -11.32
N GLY A 83 2.74 9.63 -10.61
CA GLY A 83 2.24 10.56 -9.59
C GLY A 83 1.50 9.84 -8.48
N VAL A 84 2.05 8.76 -7.96
CA VAL A 84 1.37 7.95 -6.95
C VAL A 84 1.37 8.62 -5.58
N HIS A 85 0.39 8.25 -4.76
CA HIS A 85 0.25 8.76 -3.39
C HIS A 85 0.88 7.84 -2.35
N LEU A 86 1.14 6.59 -2.72
CA LEU A 86 1.72 5.59 -1.84
C LEU A 86 2.32 4.47 -2.66
N ILE A 87 3.41 3.88 -2.18
CA ILE A 87 4.04 2.70 -2.77
C ILE A 87 3.83 1.51 -1.84
N GLY A 88 3.34 0.41 -2.40
CA GLY A 88 3.30 -0.90 -1.73
C GLY A 88 4.28 -1.85 -2.38
N LEU A 89 5.21 -2.39 -1.60
CA LEU A 89 6.20 -3.35 -2.08
C LEU A 89 5.91 -4.74 -1.53
N SER A 90 5.95 -5.73 -2.39
CA SER A 90 5.80 -7.13 -2.00
C SER A 90 7.16 -7.81 -2.00
N VAL A 91 7.53 -8.38 -0.87
CA VAL A 91 8.84 -9.01 -0.67
C VAL A 91 8.64 -10.40 -0.10
N LEU A 92 9.36 -11.39 -0.62
CA LEU A 92 9.25 -12.77 -0.13
C LEU A 92 10.35 -13.18 0.82
N SER A 93 11.58 -12.78 0.55
CA SER A 93 12.72 -13.13 1.42
C SER A 93 13.95 -12.35 0.99
N GLY A 94 14.97 -12.38 1.84
CA GLY A 94 16.28 -11.86 1.50
C GLY A 94 16.55 -10.46 2.04
N SER A 95 17.31 -9.66 1.31
CA SER A 95 17.88 -8.40 1.77
C SER A 95 16.87 -7.25 1.77
N HIS A 96 15.83 -7.35 2.59
CA HIS A 96 14.78 -6.34 2.68
C HIS A 96 15.32 -4.95 3.03
N LEU A 97 16.22 -4.89 4.01
CA LEU A 97 16.71 -3.61 4.53
C LEU A 97 17.50 -2.85 3.48
N GLU A 98 18.41 -3.53 2.79
CA GLU A 98 19.23 -2.89 1.77
C GLU A 98 18.38 -2.39 0.60
N MET A 99 17.44 -3.20 0.15
CA MET A 99 16.52 -2.83 -0.93
C MET A 99 15.68 -1.63 -0.54
N VAL A 100 15.15 -1.62 0.68
CA VAL A 100 14.33 -0.51 1.19
C VAL A 100 15.15 0.77 1.30
N GLU A 101 16.37 0.70 1.81
CA GLU A 101 17.28 1.86 1.86
C GLU A 101 17.53 2.43 0.46
N ASP A 102 17.74 1.56 -0.52
CA ASP A 102 17.94 1.99 -1.91
C ASP A 102 16.68 2.65 -2.48
N VAL A 103 15.50 2.11 -2.20
CA VAL A 103 14.23 2.72 -2.63
C VAL A 103 14.10 4.13 -2.06
N PHE A 104 14.32 4.30 -0.75
CA PHE A 104 14.23 5.61 -0.12
C PHE A 104 15.26 6.59 -0.68
N ALA A 105 16.48 6.15 -0.92
CA ALA A 105 17.50 6.99 -1.51
C ALA A 105 17.10 7.47 -2.91
N ARG A 106 16.55 6.57 -3.72
CA ARG A 106 16.09 6.92 -5.06
C ARG A 106 14.87 7.85 -5.03
N LEU A 107 13.93 7.62 -4.12
CA LEU A 107 12.79 8.52 -3.95
C LEU A 107 13.23 9.93 -3.55
N ASP A 108 14.18 10.04 -2.64
CA ASP A 108 14.73 11.32 -2.24
C ASP A 108 15.36 12.04 -3.44
N GLN A 109 16.13 11.34 -4.27
CA GLN A 109 16.77 11.89 -5.46
C GLN A 109 15.77 12.48 -6.47
N VAL A 110 14.58 11.93 -6.57
CA VAL A 110 13.55 12.42 -7.50
C VAL A 110 12.53 13.36 -6.84
N GLY A 111 12.78 13.79 -5.59
CA GLY A 111 11.93 14.75 -4.91
C GLY A 111 10.71 14.15 -4.22
N LEU A 112 10.69 12.84 -3.97
CA LEU A 112 9.56 12.14 -3.36
C LEU A 112 9.87 11.64 -1.93
N LYS A 113 10.63 12.39 -1.18
CA LYS A 113 11.09 12.00 0.17
C LYS A 113 9.94 11.68 1.13
N GLY A 114 8.84 12.37 1.07
CA GLY A 114 7.71 12.18 1.99
C GLY A 114 6.67 11.15 1.55
N LEU A 115 6.91 10.48 0.43
CA LEU A 115 5.95 9.50 -0.10
C LEU A 115 5.89 8.26 0.82
N PRO A 116 4.70 7.87 1.32
CA PRO A 116 4.62 6.70 2.19
C PRO A 116 4.91 5.41 1.42
N VAL A 117 5.67 4.52 2.05
CA VAL A 117 6.00 3.20 1.52
C VAL A 117 5.58 2.16 2.54
N VAL A 118 4.78 1.20 2.11
CA VAL A 118 4.38 0.04 2.89
C VAL A 118 4.98 -1.21 2.28
N ILE A 119 5.15 -2.23 3.09
CA ILE A 119 5.74 -3.49 2.62
C ILE A 119 4.87 -4.65 3.09
N GLY A 120 4.73 -5.65 2.23
CA GLY A 120 4.00 -6.86 2.54
C GLY A 120 4.83 -8.09 2.19
N GLY A 121 4.63 -9.16 2.93
CA GLY A 121 5.31 -10.42 2.67
C GLY A 121 5.49 -11.27 3.91
N ILE A 122 6.25 -12.33 3.76
CA ILE A 122 6.63 -13.18 4.88
C ILE A 122 7.83 -12.54 5.57
N ILE A 123 7.54 -11.68 6.54
CA ILE A 123 8.55 -10.86 7.20
C ILE A 123 8.57 -11.19 8.69
N PRO A 124 9.70 -11.66 9.23
CA PRO A 124 9.84 -11.88 10.67
C PRO A 124 9.61 -10.59 11.45
N GLU A 125 9.06 -10.70 12.65
CA GLU A 125 8.75 -9.54 13.48
C GLU A 125 9.97 -8.66 13.75
N SER A 126 11.13 -9.25 13.99
CA SER A 126 12.37 -8.52 14.19
C SER A 126 12.74 -7.66 12.97
N ASP A 127 12.53 -8.19 11.77
CA ASP A 127 12.78 -7.45 10.53
C ASP A 127 11.73 -6.35 10.33
N ALA A 128 10.48 -6.61 10.68
CA ALA A 128 9.42 -5.60 10.61
C ALA A 128 9.74 -4.38 11.47
N ILE A 129 10.27 -4.60 12.66
CA ILE A 129 10.70 -3.51 13.55
C ILE A 129 11.80 -2.68 12.90
N LEU A 130 12.81 -3.33 12.34
CA LEU A 130 13.92 -2.65 11.66
C LEU A 130 13.44 -1.87 10.43
N LEU A 131 12.54 -2.46 9.65
CA LEU A 131 11.96 -1.78 8.47
C LEU A 131 11.23 -0.50 8.87
N LYS A 132 10.44 -0.55 9.94
CA LYS A 132 9.73 0.63 10.44
C LYS A 132 10.71 1.70 10.94
N GLU A 133 11.78 1.30 11.61
CA GLU A 133 12.84 2.21 12.04
C GLU A 133 13.53 2.89 10.85
N ARG A 134 13.58 2.23 9.70
CA ARG A 134 14.16 2.77 8.46
C ARG A 134 13.19 3.62 7.65
N GLY A 135 11.95 3.78 8.12
CA GLY A 135 10.98 4.67 7.49
C GLY A 135 9.80 3.98 6.79
N ILE A 136 9.74 2.65 6.78
CA ILE A 136 8.57 1.95 6.26
C ILE A 136 7.36 2.30 7.14
N ALA A 137 6.28 2.75 6.50
CA ALA A 137 5.10 3.23 7.21
C ALA A 137 4.25 2.11 7.81
N ALA A 138 4.21 0.95 7.17
CA ALA A 138 3.50 -0.23 7.69
C ALA A 138 4.06 -1.51 7.08
N VAL A 139 4.03 -2.59 7.84
CA VAL A 139 4.44 -3.92 7.39
C VAL A 139 3.24 -4.86 7.54
N TYR A 140 2.87 -5.51 6.44
CA TYR A 140 1.76 -6.47 6.41
C TYR A 140 2.28 -7.88 6.15
N THR A 141 1.76 -8.83 6.89
CA THR A 141 2.15 -10.25 6.79
C THR A 141 0.91 -11.11 6.56
N PRO A 142 1.05 -12.42 6.28
CA PRO A 142 -0.12 -13.30 6.14
C PRO A 142 -1.02 -13.38 7.37
N LYS A 143 -0.58 -12.86 8.52
CA LYS A 143 -1.41 -12.76 9.72
C LYS A 143 -2.44 -11.62 9.60
N ASP A 144 -2.21 -10.65 8.72
CA ASP A 144 -3.09 -9.51 8.52
C ASP A 144 -4.17 -9.90 7.52
N ILE A 145 -5.30 -10.40 8.01
CA ILE A 145 -6.38 -10.91 7.18
C ILE A 145 -7.51 -9.91 6.94
N ASP A 146 -7.51 -8.78 7.64
CA ASP A 146 -8.53 -7.74 7.47
C ASP A 146 -8.14 -6.78 6.34
N MET A 147 -8.52 -7.12 5.13
CA MET A 147 -8.22 -6.30 3.96
C MET A 147 -8.88 -4.92 4.02
N ASN A 148 -10.07 -4.80 4.59
CA ASN A 148 -10.70 -3.50 4.79
C ASN A 148 -9.86 -2.64 5.74
N GLY A 149 -9.37 -3.22 6.81
CA GLY A 149 -8.47 -2.53 7.75
C GLY A 149 -7.19 -2.06 7.08
N ILE A 150 -6.61 -2.87 6.21
CA ILE A 150 -5.42 -2.49 5.44
C ILE A 150 -5.73 -1.30 4.52
N MET A 151 -6.88 -1.29 3.87
CA MET A 151 -7.29 -0.18 3.01
C MET A 151 -7.47 1.12 3.80
N VAL A 152 -8.06 1.06 4.99
CA VAL A 152 -8.18 2.22 5.88
C VAL A 152 -6.81 2.73 6.31
N ASP A 153 -5.90 1.83 6.66
CA ASP A 153 -4.52 2.19 7.01
C ASP A 153 -3.83 2.92 5.85
N ILE A 154 -3.93 2.37 4.65
CA ILE A 154 -3.35 2.97 3.44
C ILE A 154 -3.92 4.37 3.22
N LEU A 155 -5.23 4.51 3.30
CA LEU A 155 -5.89 5.80 3.14
C LEU A 155 -5.38 6.80 4.17
N ASN A 156 -5.26 6.40 5.43
CA ASN A 156 -4.81 7.28 6.50
C ASN A 156 -3.32 7.63 6.39
N LEU A 157 -2.49 6.74 5.86
CA LEU A 157 -1.10 7.06 5.57
C LEU A 157 -0.99 8.14 4.49
N ILE A 158 -1.81 8.05 3.46
CA ILE A 158 -1.89 9.08 2.41
C ILE A 158 -2.37 10.41 2.99
N ARG A 159 -3.42 10.37 3.79
CA ARG A 159 -3.96 11.56 4.43
C ARG A 159 -2.92 12.24 5.31
N LYS A 160 -2.23 11.47 6.15
CA LYS A 160 -1.16 11.98 7.01
C LYS A 160 -0.03 12.61 6.20
N ALA A 161 0.39 11.97 5.12
CA ALA A 161 1.45 12.48 4.26
C ALA A 161 1.08 13.80 3.56
N ASN A 162 -0.21 14.11 3.49
CA ASN A 162 -0.73 15.33 2.86
C ASN A 162 -1.40 16.28 3.86
N ASP A 163 -1.05 16.16 5.14
CA ASP A 163 -1.51 17.01 6.23
C ASP A 163 -3.04 17.01 6.43
N LEU A 164 -3.67 15.90 6.12
CA LEU A 164 -5.10 15.68 6.36
C LEU A 164 -5.31 14.81 7.60
N LYS A 165 -6.43 15.03 8.27
CA LYS A 165 -6.78 14.25 9.46
C LYS A 165 -7.13 12.80 9.09
N PRO A 166 -6.86 11.83 9.99
CA PRO A 166 -7.29 10.47 9.76
C PRO A 166 -8.82 10.35 9.71
N VAL A 167 -9.30 9.36 8.99
CA VAL A 167 -10.72 9.03 8.90
C VAL A 167 -10.98 7.66 9.46
N GLU A 168 -12.19 7.44 9.99
CA GLU A 168 -12.69 6.14 10.37
C GLU A 168 -13.70 5.73 9.32
N ALA A 169 -13.38 4.70 8.54
CA ALA A 169 -14.28 4.13 7.56
C ALA A 169 -14.86 2.83 8.15
N ALA A 170 -15.70 2.99 9.11
CA ALA A 170 -16.34 1.89 9.80
C ALA A 170 -17.45 1.26 8.97
#